data_faf6484b522e4df5ef6c010c9b573f7e
#
_entry.id   faf6484b522e4df5ef6c010c9b573f7e
#
_cell.length_a   1.000
_cell.length_b   1.000
_cell.length_c   1.000
_cell.angle_alpha   90.00
_cell.angle_beta   90.00
_cell.angle_gamma   90.00
#
_symmetry.space_group_name_H-M   'P 1'
#
loop_
_entity.id
_entity.type
_entity.pdbx_description
1 polymer ?
#
loop_
_entity_poly.entity_id
_entity_poly.type
_entity_poly.pdbx_seq_one_letter_code
_entity_poly.pdbx_strand_id
1 'polypeptide(L)'
;MGYFIIFTVSTLVCVILLSSGNFFNNIILKRSKKNFFELLIFGIIFLSFLALVINFFFSLNSILNLIFIIFPVLYFFLIDKSNCKSELIKILIVSTLVVILISLENTNRPDAGLYHLPYINILNENNLIIGVTNLHFRYGHTSILQYSSAIFNNIIFGSNGILILPAIFFLSLVGYFFEKINNKKSDTLIRYISFIFLSYCLINMNRYSSWGNDDFASIFFLICIIESYKLYLNFNYKDLSKLTLLCSFAFFIKTFFIISFLIPLYIFFKFYKKVRFVKILNRINFFSLIFILIWLLKNFLNSSCLLFPLEFTCFYNYDWSLTNIAINHISDISEAWAKDFPNHKQNIEFSDYISGFNWLETWLNNHFKIICKNILVLFAIIILSNFFDKIKISVMQKKFISEFLIIIFILCILWFLKFPLLRFGEGFLVSFFTFLFLYLKINNINKINFKNYKNIFISALIFIVLSKNMIRIYENYHLKYTDYPWPKKNSYSKLNKLNEYNKIMKNGEIIYYEPKNENSLCMYGKAPCAAVQINKYFFKNYDFVINKDQIFIFDSYYLTNK
;
A
#
# COMPACT_ATOMS: atom_id res chain seq x y z
N MET A 1 -5.06 14.64 26.23
CA MET A 1 -6.34 14.10 25.72
C MET A 1 -6.20 13.44 24.36
N GLY A 2 -5.56 14.05 23.36
CA GLY A 2 -5.44 13.49 22.01
C GLY A 2 -4.77 12.12 21.92
N TYR A 3 -3.69 11.87 22.65
CA TYR A 3 -3.00 10.56 22.62
C TYR A 3 -3.83 9.42 23.21
N PHE A 4 -4.62 9.71 24.25
CA PHE A 4 -5.54 8.72 24.83
C PHE A 4 -6.64 8.35 23.82
N ILE A 5 -7.18 9.32 23.09
CA ILE A 5 -8.16 9.07 22.03
C ILE A 5 -7.55 8.20 20.92
N ILE A 6 -6.31 8.51 20.49
CA ILE A 6 -5.63 7.69 19.48
C ILE A 6 -5.42 6.26 19.97
N PHE A 7 -5.01 6.09 21.24
CA PHE A 7 -4.83 4.76 21.85
C PHE A 7 -6.16 3.97 21.87
N THR A 8 -7.24 4.59 22.35
CA THR A 8 -8.56 3.93 22.41
C THR A 8 -9.10 3.59 21.04
N VAL A 9 -9.03 4.52 20.06
CA VAL A 9 -9.45 4.27 18.68
C VAL A 9 -8.58 3.18 18.05
N SER A 10 -7.26 3.21 18.25
CA SER A 10 -6.35 2.15 17.74
C SER A 10 -6.72 0.79 18.30
N THR A 11 -7.07 0.72 19.59
CA THR A 11 -7.49 -0.53 20.23
C THR A 11 -8.78 -1.07 19.62
N LEU A 12 -9.78 -0.21 19.41
CA LEU A 12 -11.03 -0.59 18.74
C LEU A 12 -10.81 -1.04 17.31
N VAL A 13 -10.01 -0.30 16.53
CA VAL A 13 -9.68 -0.67 15.14
C VAL A 13 -8.96 -2.02 15.09
N CYS A 14 -7.99 -2.28 15.99
CA CYS A 14 -7.32 -3.57 16.10
C CYS A 14 -8.31 -4.71 16.41
N VAL A 15 -9.26 -4.51 17.31
CA VAL A 15 -10.31 -5.50 17.62
C VAL A 15 -11.16 -5.80 16.39
N ILE A 16 -11.60 -4.76 15.66
CA ILE A 16 -12.39 -4.91 14.45
C ILE A 16 -11.61 -5.67 13.38
N LEU A 17 -10.35 -5.31 13.15
CA LEU A 17 -9.49 -5.97 12.17
C LEU A 17 -9.25 -7.44 12.53
N LEU A 18 -8.97 -7.74 13.80
CA LEU A 18 -8.78 -9.10 14.27
C LEU A 18 -10.05 -9.95 14.10
N SER A 19 -11.19 -9.38 14.47
CA SER A 19 -12.51 -10.03 14.34
C SER A 19 -12.86 -10.29 12.87
N SER A 20 -12.64 -9.30 12.01
CA SER A 20 -12.85 -9.40 10.55
C SER A 20 -11.92 -10.43 9.92
N GLY A 21 -10.66 -10.48 10.36
CA GLY A 21 -9.68 -11.46 9.91
C GLY A 21 -10.03 -12.89 10.35
N ASN A 22 -10.53 -13.06 11.57
CA ASN A 22 -11.05 -14.34 12.05
C ASN A 22 -12.26 -14.79 11.23
N PHE A 23 -13.22 -13.91 10.99
CA PHE A 23 -14.37 -14.16 10.14
C PHE A 23 -13.93 -14.62 8.74
N PHE A 24 -13.06 -13.84 8.10
CA PHE A 24 -12.52 -14.16 6.78
C PHE A 24 -11.76 -15.49 6.75
N ASN A 25 -10.93 -15.74 7.78
CA ASN A 25 -10.18 -16.98 7.90
C ASN A 25 -11.09 -18.19 8.06
N ASN A 26 -12.16 -18.09 8.85
CA ASN A 26 -13.06 -19.21 9.10
C ASN A 26 -13.96 -19.52 7.89
N ILE A 27 -14.47 -18.51 7.19
CA ILE A 27 -15.44 -18.68 6.10
C ILE A 27 -14.75 -18.88 4.76
N ILE A 28 -13.76 -18.06 4.43
CA ILE A 28 -13.13 -18.04 3.11
C ILE A 28 -11.91 -18.98 3.07
N LEU A 29 -10.95 -18.77 3.99
CA LEU A 29 -9.69 -19.53 3.96
C LEU A 29 -9.84 -20.94 4.56
N LYS A 30 -10.74 -21.12 5.52
CA LYS A 30 -10.95 -22.38 6.26
C LYS A 30 -9.63 -22.97 6.80
N ARG A 31 -8.84 -22.15 7.50
CA ARG A 31 -7.58 -22.56 8.10
C ARG A 31 -7.71 -22.71 9.60
N SER A 32 -7.10 -23.78 10.14
CA SER A 32 -7.07 -24.05 11.59
C SER A 32 -6.03 -23.22 12.34
N LYS A 33 -4.92 -22.85 11.68
CA LYS A 33 -3.85 -22.06 12.32
C LYS A 33 -4.17 -20.57 12.18
N LYS A 34 -4.16 -19.89 13.34
CA LYS A 34 -4.46 -18.45 13.45
C LYS A 34 -3.24 -17.76 14.04
N ASN A 35 -2.52 -16.97 13.24
CA ASN A 35 -1.45 -16.09 13.70
C ASN A 35 -2.01 -14.67 13.81
N PHE A 36 -1.71 -13.97 14.89
CA PHE A 36 -2.30 -12.67 15.21
C PHE A 36 -2.11 -11.63 14.09
N PHE A 37 -0.87 -11.42 13.64
CA PHE A 37 -0.60 -10.42 12.61
C PHE A 37 -1.12 -10.84 11.23
N GLU A 38 -1.12 -12.13 10.93
CA GLU A 38 -1.72 -12.66 9.70
C GLU A 38 -3.25 -12.43 9.69
N LEU A 39 -3.92 -12.55 10.84
CA LEU A 39 -5.34 -12.24 10.97
C LEU A 39 -5.62 -10.74 10.79
N LEU A 40 -4.78 -9.84 11.33
CA LEU A 40 -4.92 -8.40 11.08
C LEU A 40 -4.82 -8.08 9.58
N ILE A 41 -3.87 -8.69 8.87
CA ILE A 41 -3.73 -8.53 7.41
C ILE A 41 -5.00 -9.00 6.69
N PHE A 42 -5.54 -10.16 7.05
CA PHE A 42 -6.78 -10.66 6.45
C PHE A 42 -8.00 -9.80 6.78
N GLY A 43 -8.03 -9.21 7.99
CA GLY A 43 -9.05 -8.24 8.37
C GLY A 43 -9.01 -7.00 7.48
N ILE A 44 -7.82 -6.48 7.19
CA ILE A 44 -7.64 -5.35 6.28
C ILE A 44 -8.09 -5.73 4.86
N ILE A 45 -7.71 -6.90 4.34
CA ILE A 45 -8.13 -7.37 3.00
C ILE A 45 -9.66 -7.45 2.93
N PHE A 46 -10.31 -8.03 3.95
CA PHE A 46 -11.76 -8.19 3.97
C PHE A 46 -12.50 -6.85 4.07
N LEU A 47 -12.09 -5.97 5.00
CA LEU A 47 -12.72 -4.66 5.16
C LEU A 47 -12.45 -3.74 3.96
N SER A 48 -11.30 -3.85 3.31
CA SER A 48 -11.01 -3.15 2.07
C SER A 48 -11.98 -3.56 0.94
N PHE A 49 -12.26 -4.87 0.83
CA PHE A 49 -13.24 -5.38 -0.11
C PHE A 49 -14.64 -4.84 0.20
N LEU A 50 -15.06 -4.90 1.46
CA LEU A 50 -16.36 -4.37 1.87
C LEU A 50 -16.45 -2.86 1.60
N ALA A 51 -15.44 -2.09 1.95
CA ALA A 51 -15.42 -0.65 1.70
C ALA A 51 -15.55 -0.33 0.21
N LEU A 52 -14.83 -1.08 -0.64
CA LEU A 52 -14.94 -0.92 -2.09
C LEU A 52 -16.37 -1.22 -2.58
N VAL A 53 -16.99 -2.32 -2.15
CA VAL A 53 -18.35 -2.70 -2.55
C VAL A 53 -19.39 -1.69 -2.05
N ILE A 54 -19.28 -1.27 -0.79
CA ILE A 54 -20.21 -0.31 -0.20
C ILE A 54 -20.17 1.03 -0.94
N ASN A 55 -18.96 1.49 -1.33
CA ASN A 55 -18.83 2.79 -1.97
C ASN A 55 -19.50 2.89 -3.35
N PHE A 56 -19.79 1.78 -4.02
CA PHE A 56 -20.61 1.83 -5.23
C PHE A 56 -22.03 2.39 -4.99
N PHE A 57 -22.55 2.22 -3.78
CA PHE A 57 -23.93 2.55 -3.45
C PHE A 57 -24.05 3.67 -2.42
N PHE A 58 -23.10 3.76 -1.48
CA PHE A 58 -23.15 4.67 -0.33
C PHE A 58 -21.81 5.32 -0.06
N SER A 59 -21.84 6.53 0.50
CA SER A 59 -20.65 7.16 1.07
C SER A 59 -20.11 6.34 2.25
N LEU A 60 -18.79 6.32 2.44
CA LEU A 60 -18.16 5.51 3.50
C LEU A 60 -18.30 6.12 4.91
N ASN A 61 -18.79 7.35 5.03
CA ASN A 61 -19.14 7.96 6.31
C ASN A 61 -20.58 7.65 6.76
N SER A 62 -21.34 6.87 6.00
CA SER A 62 -22.74 6.54 6.34
C SER A 62 -22.85 5.63 7.57
N ILE A 63 -23.96 5.75 8.30
CA ILE A 63 -24.27 4.89 9.45
C ILE A 63 -24.34 3.40 9.04
N LEU A 64 -24.72 3.11 7.82
CA LEU A 64 -24.77 1.73 7.29
C LEU A 64 -23.42 1.04 7.35
N ASN A 65 -22.30 1.79 7.20
CA ASN A 65 -20.96 1.23 7.30
C ASN A 65 -20.66 0.65 8.69
N LEU A 66 -21.26 1.18 9.73
CA LEU A 66 -21.10 0.68 11.09
C LEU A 66 -21.66 -0.75 11.24
N ILE A 67 -22.74 -1.07 10.55
CA ILE A 67 -23.33 -2.42 10.56
C ILE A 67 -22.31 -3.43 10.03
N PHE A 68 -21.64 -3.11 8.91
CA PHE A 68 -20.64 -3.98 8.31
C PHE A 68 -19.35 -4.12 9.15
N ILE A 69 -19.05 -3.09 9.98
CA ILE A 69 -17.91 -3.15 10.92
C ILE A 69 -18.28 -3.95 12.18
N ILE A 70 -19.50 -3.77 12.69
CA ILE A 70 -19.96 -4.41 13.94
C ILE A 70 -20.20 -5.91 13.73
N PHE A 71 -20.72 -6.31 12.57
CA PHE A 71 -21.05 -7.72 12.29
C PHE A 71 -19.90 -8.72 12.53
N PRO A 72 -18.67 -8.52 12.02
CA PRO A 72 -17.56 -9.40 12.34
C PRO A 72 -17.17 -9.40 13.82
N VAL A 73 -17.38 -8.29 14.52
CA VAL A 73 -17.11 -8.18 15.96
C VAL A 73 -18.10 -9.03 16.74
N LEU A 74 -19.39 -8.93 16.44
CA LEU A 74 -20.41 -9.79 17.03
C LEU A 74 -20.14 -11.27 16.76
N TYR A 75 -19.79 -11.61 15.51
CA TYR A 75 -19.40 -12.98 15.15
C TYR A 75 -18.25 -13.49 16.02
N PHE A 76 -17.21 -12.68 16.23
CA PHE A 76 -16.04 -13.05 17.03
C PHE A 76 -16.41 -13.34 18.49
N PHE A 77 -17.20 -12.46 19.12
CA PHE A 77 -17.58 -12.64 20.53
C PHE A 77 -18.59 -13.76 20.77
N LEU A 78 -19.49 -14.02 19.83
CA LEU A 78 -20.54 -15.02 19.98
C LEU A 78 -20.07 -16.43 19.61
N ILE A 79 -19.22 -16.56 18.60
CA ILE A 79 -18.89 -17.86 17.99
C ILE A 79 -17.44 -18.29 18.28
N ASP A 80 -16.47 -17.36 18.26
CA ASP A 80 -15.05 -17.69 18.37
C ASP A 80 -14.47 -17.27 19.75
N LYS A 81 -14.84 -17.98 20.81
CA LYS A 81 -14.42 -17.70 22.20
C LYS A 81 -12.94 -17.97 22.49
N SER A 82 -12.08 -18.19 21.48
CA SER A 82 -10.69 -18.61 21.67
C SER A 82 -9.77 -17.48 22.17
N ASN A 83 -9.06 -17.74 23.29
CA ASN A 83 -7.85 -17.04 23.80
C ASN A 83 -7.86 -15.50 23.87
N CYS A 84 -8.95 -14.90 24.32
CA CYS A 84 -9.09 -13.43 24.44
C CYS A 84 -7.93 -12.72 25.18
N LYS A 85 -7.38 -13.31 26.26
CA LYS A 85 -6.36 -12.64 27.10
C LYS A 85 -5.03 -12.41 26.40
N SER A 86 -4.50 -13.41 25.69
CA SER A 86 -3.20 -13.27 25.00
C SER A 86 -3.30 -12.35 23.79
N GLU A 87 -4.43 -12.32 23.12
CA GLU A 87 -4.67 -11.42 21.99
C GLU A 87 -4.89 -9.97 22.46
N LEU A 88 -5.54 -9.78 23.60
CA LEU A 88 -5.71 -8.45 24.20
C LEU A 88 -4.36 -7.77 24.47
N ILE A 89 -3.40 -8.50 25.06
CA ILE A 89 -2.06 -7.94 25.33
C ILE A 89 -1.40 -7.49 24.03
N LYS A 90 -1.49 -8.29 22.96
CA LYS A 90 -0.92 -7.94 21.64
C LYS A 90 -1.62 -6.71 21.05
N ILE A 91 -2.94 -6.61 21.17
CA ILE A 91 -3.71 -5.44 20.75
C ILE A 91 -3.22 -4.19 21.47
N LEU A 92 -3.06 -4.24 22.81
CA LEU A 92 -2.58 -3.11 23.59
C LEU A 92 -1.16 -2.69 23.19
N ILE A 93 -0.26 -3.66 22.93
CA ILE A 93 1.09 -3.38 22.42
C ILE A 93 1.03 -2.70 21.07
N VAL A 94 0.25 -3.22 20.11
CA VAL A 94 0.09 -2.61 18.77
C VAL A 94 -0.47 -1.20 18.90
N SER A 95 -1.50 -0.98 19.74
CA SER A 95 -2.09 0.34 19.95
C SER A 95 -1.11 1.35 20.54
N THR A 96 -0.27 0.92 21.49
CA THR A 96 0.79 1.76 22.05
C THR A 96 1.83 2.13 20.98
N LEU A 97 2.23 1.16 20.15
CA LEU A 97 3.16 1.43 19.04
C LEU A 97 2.55 2.37 18.02
N VAL A 98 1.25 2.26 17.70
CA VAL A 98 0.56 3.21 16.80
C VAL A 98 0.66 4.63 17.35
N VAL A 99 0.38 4.84 18.64
CA VAL A 99 0.52 6.16 19.27
C VAL A 99 1.92 6.73 19.06
N ILE A 100 2.96 5.93 19.27
CA ILE A 100 4.36 6.35 19.09
C ILE A 100 4.63 6.70 17.63
N LEU A 101 4.14 5.89 16.69
CA LEU A 101 4.40 6.06 15.25
C LEU A 101 3.77 7.33 14.66
N ILE A 102 2.55 7.70 15.10
CA ILE A 102 1.81 8.82 14.50
C ILE A 102 1.84 10.11 15.33
N SER A 103 2.31 10.05 16.58
CA SER A 103 2.38 11.23 17.45
C SER A 103 3.33 12.26 16.90
N LEU A 104 2.87 13.51 16.79
CA LEU A 104 3.63 14.64 16.27
C LEU A 104 4.33 14.34 14.92
N GLU A 105 3.75 13.46 14.11
CA GLU A 105 4.20 13.26 12.75
C GLU A 105 3.89 14.53 11.96
N ASN A 106 4.89 15.06 11.28
CA ASN A 106 4.79 16.31 10.52
C ASN A 106 5.38 16.16 9.11
N THR A 107 5.67 14.95 8.70
CA THR A 107 6.20 14.70 7.36
C THR A 107 5.06 14.77 6.36
N ASN A 108 4.56 15.99 6.13
CA ASN A 108 3.61 16.21 5.04
C ASN A 108 4.34 16.04 3.72
N ARG A 109 3.90 15.06 2.95
CA ARG A 109 4.35 14.87 1.58
C ARG A 109 3.30 15.48 0.65
N PRO A 110 3.70 16.18 -0.41
CA PRO A 110 2.75 16.81 -1.33
C PRO A 110 1.66 15.86 -1.81
N ASP A 111 2.02 14.61 -2.14
CA ASP A 111 1.08 13.57 -2.59
C ASP A 111 -0.05 13.30 -1.58
N ALA A 112 0.22 13.37 -0.28
CA ALA A 112 -0.80 13.15 0.75
C ALA A 112 -1.92 14.20 0.68
N GLY A 113 -1.55 15.48 0.56
CA GLY A 113 -2.52 16.58 0.50
C GLY A 113 -3.08 16.82 -0.90
N LEU A 114 -2.34 16.41 -1.95
CA LEU A 114 -2.75 16.62 -3.34
C LEU A 114 -3.87 15.67 -3.78
N TYR A 115 -3.75 14.38 -3.51
CA TYR A 115 -4.72 13.40 -4.00
C TYR A 115 -5.07 12.26 -3.03
N HIS A 116 -4.22 11.87 -2.06
CA HIS A 116 -4.58 10.77 -1.16
C HIS A 116 -5.66 11.16 -0.17
N LEU A 117 -5.47 12.24 0.59
CA LEU A 117 -6.46 12.75 1.54
C LEU A 117 -7.73 13.27 0.87
N PRO A 118 -7.63 14.07 -0.23
CA PRO A 118 -8.82 14.48 -0.96
C PRO A 118 -9.65 13.32 -1.48
N TYR A 119 -8.99 12.25 -1.99
CA TYR A 119 -9.72 11.08 -2.45
C TYR A 119 -10.39 10.32 -1.29
N ILE A 120 -9.73 10.17 -0.13
CA ILE A 120 -10.36 9.61 1.07
C ILE A 120 -11.59 10.45 1.47
N ASN A 121 -11.50 11.77 1.36
CA ASN A 121 -12.63 12.65 1.65
C ASN A 121 -13.77 12.47 0.64
N ILE A 122 -13.47 12.33 -0.65
CA ILE A 122 -14.47 11.99 -1.68
C ILE A 122 -15.18 10.69 -1.30
N LEU A 123 -14.45 9.65 -0.92
CA LEU A 123 -15.02 8.36 -0.51
C LEU A 123 -15.92 8.48 0.74
N ASN A 124 -15.60 9.39 1.65
CA ASN A 124 -16.39 9.60 2.86
C ASN A 124 -17.69 10.39 2.61
N GLU A 125 -17.65 11.37 1.72
CA GLU A 125 -18.79 12.27 1.49
C GLU A 125 -19.67 11.83 0.31
N ASN A 126 -19.14 11.02 -0.60
CA ASN A 126 -19.82 10.60 -1.81
C ASN A 126 -19.79 9.09 -2.02
N ASN A 127 -20.79 8.54 -2.69
CA ASN A 127 -20.67 7.26 -3.36
C ASN A 127 -19.67 7.37 -4.53
N LEU A 128 -19.45 6.30 -5.26
CA LEU A 128 -18.51 6.26 -6.38
C LEU A 128 -18.88 7.35 -7.42
N ILE A 129 -17.93 8.25 -7.68
CA ILE A 129 -18.09 9.32 -8.68
C ILE A 129 -17.59 8.81 -10.02
N ILE A 130 -18.47 8.79 -11.01
CA ILE A 130 -18.12 8.42 -12.39
C ILE A 130 -17.29 9.55 -13.01
N GLY A 131 -16.19 9.19 -13.69
CA GLY A 131 -15.32 10.16 -14.36
C GLY A 131 -14.52 11.08 -13.43
N VAL A 132 -14.29 10.67 -12.17
CA VAL A 132 -13.54 11.48 -11.19
C VAL A 132 -12.12 11.87 -11.65
N THR A 133 -11.56 11.16 -12.61
CA THR A 133 -10.26 11.48 -13.24
C THR A 133 -10.30 12.79 -14.04
N ASN A 134 -11.46 13.22 -14.53
CA ASN A 134 -11.62 14.50 -15.20
C ASN A 134 -11.46 15.67 -14.22
N LEU A 135 -11.79 15.46 -12.94
CA LEU A 135 -11.56 16.46 -11.91
C LEU A 135 -10.06 16.61 -11.60
N HIS A 136 -9.37 15.49 -11.42
CA HIS A 136 -7.92 15.46 -11.21
C HIS A 136 -7.37 14.10 -11.66
N PHE A 137 -6.41 14.09 -12.59
CA PHE A 137 -5.89 12.85 -13.19
C PHE A 137 -5.30 11.88 -12.14
N ARG A 138 -4.75 12.37 -11.02
CA ARG A 138 -4.23 11.52 -9.93
C ARG A 138 -5.32 10.70 -9.23
N TYR A 139 -6.59 11.04 -9.38
CA TYR A 139 -7.70 10.23 -8.88
C TYR A 139 -7.91 8.93 -9.67
N GLY A 140 -7.28 8.78 -10.83
CA GLY A 140 -7.14 7.50 -11.52
C GLY A 140 -6.11 6.55 -10.88
N HIS A 141 -5.10 7.09 -10.17
CA HIS A 141 -4.06 6.32 -9.49
C HIS A 141 -4.45 5.95 -8.05
N THR A 142 -5.64 5.42 -7.86
CA THR A 142 -6.17 5.08 -6.53
C THR A 142 -5.54 3.83 -5.94
N SER A 143 -5.57 3.74 -4.61
CA SER A 143 -5.13 2.58 -3.85
C SER A 143 -6.27 2.04 -2.99
N ILE A 144 -6.32 0.73 -2.82
CA ILE A 144 -7.29 0.09 -1.93
C ILE A 144 -7.14 0.54 -0.47
N LEU A 145 -5.95 1.02 -0.08
CA LEU A 145 -5.71 1.55 1.27
C LEU A 145 -6.48 2.85 1.54
N GLN A 146 -6.85 3.59 0.52
CA GLN A 146 -7.71 4.77 0.68
C GLN A 146 -9.12 4.34 1.09
N TYR A 147 -9.67 3.28 0.49
CA TYR A 147 -10.96 2.70 0.86
C TYR A 147 -10.96 2.16 2.29
N SER A 148 -9.92 1.40 2.64
CA SER A 148 -9.79 0.88 4.01
C SER A 148 -9.58 1.96 5.06
N SER A 149 -8.92 3.08 4.73
CA SER A 149 -8.81 4.23 5.64
C SER A 149 -10.14 4.98 5.75
N ALA A 150 -10.85 5.15 4.64
CA ALA A 150 -12.12 5.87 4.60
C ALA A 150 -13.22 5.21 5.46
N ILE A 151 -13.32 3.88 5.48
CA ILE A 151 -14.33 3.16 6.27
C ILE A 151 -14.17 3.39 7.79
N PHE A 152 -12.96 3.72 8.25
CA PHE A 152 -12.69 4.04 9.65
C PHE A 152 -12.85 5.52 9.99
N ASN A 153 -13.15 6.38 9.02
CA ASN A 153 -13.55 7.75 9.27
C ASN A 153 -15.07 7.84 9.34
N ASN A 154 -15.63 7.64 10.51
CA ASN A 154 -17.05 7.60 10.76
C ASN A 154 -17.39 8.26 12.10
N ILE A 155 -18.67 8.26 12.47
CA ILE A 155 -19.17 8.92 13.69
C ILE A 155 -18.50 8.41 14.99
N ILE A 156 -18.02 7.14 15.01
CA ILE A 156 -17.38 6.55 16.20
C ILE A 156 -15.92 6.96 16.30
N PHE A 157 -15.17 6.89 15.18
CA PHE A 157 -13.71 7.06 15.17
C PHE A 157 -13.30 8.49 14.81
N GLY A 158 -14.23 9.26 14.20
CA GLY A 158 -13.90 10.54 13.60
C GLY A 158 -12.74 10.41 12.61
N SER A 159 -12.07 11.50 12.33
CA SER A 159 -10.93 11.55 11.42
C SER A 159 -9.68 10.80 11.91
N ASN A 160 -9.65 10.34 13.17
CA ASN A 160 -8.51 9.58 13.71
C ASN A 160 -8.30 8.24 12.97
N GLY A 161 -9.38 7.62 12.52
CA GLY A 161 -9.32 6.34 11.80
C GLY A 161 -8.50 6.41 10.52
N ILE A 162 -8.45 7.57 9.87
CA ILE A 162 -7.71 7.77 8.61
C ILE A 162 -6.21 7.49 8.79
N LEU A 163 -5.61 7.97 9.88
CA LEU A 163 -4.19 7.81 10.18
C LEU A 163 -3.84 6.49 10.84
N ILE A 164 -4.76 5.99 11.66
CA ILE A 164 -4.51 4.82 12.51
C ILE A 164 -4.38 3.57 11.65
N LEU A 165 -5.18 3.43 10.61
CA LEU A 165 -5.16 2.23 9.78
C LEU A 165 -3.82 1.98 9.07
N PRO A 166 -3.20 2.95 8.37
CA PRO A 166 -1.87 2.75 7.79
C PRO A 166 -0.82 2.32 8.82
N ALA A 167 -0.83 2.91 10.02
CA ALA A 167 0.09 2.55 11.08
C ALA A 167 -0.14 1.12 11.59
N ILE A 168 -1.40 0.69 11.80
CA ILE A 168 -1.73 -0.69 12.16
C ILE A 168 -1.33 -1.65 11.02
N PHE A 169 -1.54 -1.27 9.77
CA PHE A 169 -1.18 -2.10 8.63
C PHE A 169 0.33 -2.31 8.57
N PHE A 170 1.12 -1.25 8.71
CA PHE A 170 2.57 -1.36 8.80
C PHE A 170 3.00 -2.32 9.91
N LEU A 171 2.46 -2.14 11.13
CA LEU A 171 2.77 -3.02 12.27
C LEU A 171 2.33 -4.47 12.02
N SER A 172 1.23 -4.67 11.30
CA SER A 172 0.76 -6.02 10.94
C SER A 172 1.71 -6.71 9.97
N LEU A 173 2.23 -5.97 8.97
CA LEU A 173 3.17 -6.48 7.98
C LEU A 173 4.53 -6.83 8.61
N VAL A 174 5.10 -5.93 9.42
CA VAL A 174 6.37 -6.21 10.10
C VAL A 174 6.19 -7.25 11.20
N GLY A 175 5.05 -7.26 11.89
CA GLY A 175 4.68 -8.27 12.87
C GLY A 175 4.56 -9.68 12.27
N TYR A 176 4.13 -9.80 11.01
CA TYR A 176 4.13 -11.07 10.28
C TYR A 176 5.54 -11.68 10.20
N PHE A 177 6.57 -10.88 9.84
CA PHE A 177 7.95 -11.36 9.83
C PHE A 177 8.44 -11.72 11.24
N PHE A 178 8.11 -10.91 12.23
CA PHE A 178 8.45 -11.19 13.63
C PHE A 178 7.88 -12.53 14.11
N GLU A 179 6.62 -12.87 13.79
CA GLU A 179 6.03 -14.17 14.09
C GLU A 179 6.78 -15.31 13.39
N LYS A 180 7.20 -15.13 12.11
CA LYS A 180 7.97 -16.17 11.41
C LYS A 180 9.33 -16.42 12.04
N ILE A 181 10.01 -15.37 12.49
CA ILE A 181 11.30 -15.46 13.17
C ILE A 181 11.18 -16.24 14.50
N ASN A 182 10.12 -15.97 15.27
CA ASN A 182 9.94 -16.57 16.59
C ASN A 182 9.32 -17.98 16.57
N ASN A 183 8.73 -18.38 15.47
CA ASN A 183 8.15 -19.70 15.34
C ASN A 183 9.25 -20.77 15.17
N LYS A 184 9.55 -21.50 16.26
CA LYS A 184 10.56 -22.59 16.26
C LYS A 184 10.25 -23.72 15.28
N LYS A 185 8.98 -23.89 14.86
CA LYS A 185 8.55 -24.90 13.88
C LYS A 185 8.75 -24.43 12.43
N SER A 186 9.05 -23.14 12.22
CA SER A 186 9.34 -22.62 10.88
C SER A 186 10.72 -23.07 10.42
N ASP A 187 10.85 -23.32 9.12
CA ASP A 187 12.12 -23.59 8.46
C ASP A 187 13.15 -22.51 8.79
N THR A 188 14.42 -22.91 8.96
CA THR A 188 15.53 -22.00 9.28
C THR A 188 15.71 -20.94 8.20
N LEU A 189 15.53 -21.30 6.93
CA LEU A 189 15.62 -20.34 5.82
C LEU A 189 14.51 -19.29 5.87
N ILE A 190 13.26 -19.69 6.21
CA ILE A 190 12.16 -18.73 6.41
C ILE A 190 12.50 -17.74 7.52
N ARG A 191 13.01 -18.23 8.65
CA ARG A 191 13.37 -17.36 9.78
C ARG A 191 14.47 -16.39 9.41
N TYR A 192 15.45 -16.84 8.65
CA TYR A 192 16.56 -16.04 8.18
C TYR A 192 16.10 -14.94 7.20
N ILE A 193 15.35 -15.30 6.16
CA ILE A 193 14.81 -14.34 5.19
C ILE A 193 13.88 -13.34 5.90
N SER A 194 13.02 -13.82 6.81
CA SER A 194 12.12 -12.96 7.57
C SER A 194 12.88 -11.97 8.46
N PHE A 195 14.05 -12.35 8.99
CA PHE A 195 14.89 -11.44 9.78
C PHE A 195 15.47 -10.32 8.91
N ILE A 196 15.99 -10.65 7.73
CA ILE A 196 16.51 -9.63 6.79
C ILE A 196 15.38 -8.67 6.39
N PHE A 197 14.21 -9.20 6.01
CA PHE A 197 13.07 -8.39 5.60
C PHE A 197 12.56 -7.51 6.74
N LEU A 198 12.40 -8.05 7.95
CA LEU A 198 12.02 -7.27 9.13
C LEU A 198 12.98 -6.11 9.38
N SER A 199 14.28 -6.41 9.42
CA SER A 199 15.32 -5.42 9.72
C SER A 199 15.35 -4.30 8.69
N TYR A 200 15.27 -4.66 7.41
CA TYR A 200 15.26 -3.69 6.33
C TYR A 200 13.99 -2.81 6.38
N CYS A 201 12.81 -3.41 6.55
CA CYS A 201 11.55 -2.66 6.65
C CYS A 201 11.56 -1.66 7.81
N LEU A 202 12.06 -2.06 8.97
CA LEU A 202 12.12 -1.20 10.16
C LEU A 202 13.10 -0.03 9.99
N ILE A 203 14.19 -0.20 9.24
CA ILE A 203 15.20 0.84 9.05
C ILE A 203 14.80 1.82 7.94
N ASN A 204 14.35 1.31 6.79
CA ASN A 204 14.20 2.11 5.56
C ASN A 204 12.74 2.44 5.22
N MET A 205 11.79 1.52 5.43
CA MET A 205 10.40 1.71 5.02
C MET A 205 9.58 2.36 6.14
N ASN A 206 9.37 3.67 6.09
CA ASN A 206 8.76 4.43 7.18
C ASN A 206 7.58 5.32 6.75
N ARG A 207 7.00 5.08 5.56
CA ARG A 207 5.92 5.92 5.02
C ARG A 207 4.52 5.57 5.55
N TYR A 208 4.43 5.08 6.77
CA TYR A 208 3.17 4.63 7.38
C TYR A 208 2.20 5.76 7.75
N SER A 209 2.65 7.00 7.82
CA SER A 209 1.81 8.14 8.22
C SER A 209 1.41 9.07 7.07
N SER A 210 1.98 8.89 5.88
CA SER A 210 1.81 9.82 4.75
C SER A 210 1.05 9.25 3.56
N TRP A 211 0.35 8.12 3.75
CA TRP A 211 -0.32 7.36 2.69
C TRP A 211 0.57 6.98 1.50
N GLY A 212 1.89 6.93 1.71
CA GLY A 212 2.82 6.38 0.73
C GLY A 212 2.57 4.88 0.54
N ASN A 213 1.75 4.53 -0.44
CA ASN A 213 1.35 3.14 -0.71
C ASN A 213 2.51 2.25 -1.16
N ASP A 214 3.63 2.84 -1.56
CA ASP A 214 4.77 2.17 -2.17
C ASP A 214 5.46 1.22 -1.20
N ASP A 215 5.75 1.68 0.03
CA ASP A 215 6.36 0.85 1.07
C ASP A 215 5.44 -0.32 1.44
N PHE A 216 4.13 -0.07 1.57
CA PHE A 216 3.16 -1.14 1.86
C PHE A 216 3.12 -2.21 0.79
N ALA A 217 3.09 -1.81 -0.49
CA ALA A 217 3.12 -2.75 -1.60
C ALA A 217 4.42 -3.56 -1.63
N SER A 218 5.57 -2.91 -1.39
CA SER A 218 6.87 -3.55 -1.30
C SER A 218 6.94 -4.57 -0.15
N ILE A 219 6.51 -4.19 1.07
CA ILE A 219 6.50 -5.12 2.22
C ILE A 219 5.53 -6.28 1.96
N PHE A 220 4.39 -6.01 1.35
CA PHE A 220 3.41 -7.05 1.00
C PHE A 220 3.98 -8.03 -0.03
N PHE A 221 4.74 -7.55 -1.01
CA PHE A 221 5.48 -8.39 -1.95
C PHE A 221 6.49 -9.30 -1.23
N LEU A 222 7.23 -8.79 -0.23
CA LEU A 222 8.15 -9.61 0.58
C LEU A 222 7.41 -10.74 1.32
N ILE A 223 6.17 -10.51 1.76
CA ILE A 223 5.31 -11.57 2.31
C ILE A 223 4.97 -12.62 1.24
N CYS A 224 4.64 -12.18 0.01
CA CYS A 224 4.39 -13.10 -1.10
C CYS A 224 5.60 -14.00 -1.38
N ILE A 225 6.82 -13.49 -1.29
CA ILE A 225 8.05 -14.28 -1.43
C ILE A 225 8.13 -15.38 -0.35
N ILE A 226 7.86 -15.06 0.91
CA ILE A 226 7.87 -16.07 1.99
C ILE A 226 6.78 -17.13 1.81
N GLU A 227 5.58 -16.72 1.42
CA GLU A 227 4.48 -17.66 1.19
C GLU A 227 4.74 -18.54 -0.06
N SER A 228 5.39 -17.98 -1.11
CA SER A 228 5.79 -18.74 -2.29
C SER A 228 6.84 -19.82 -1.96
N TYR A 229 7.79 -19.52 -1.07
CA TYR A 229 8.76 -20.51 -0.61
C TYR A 229 8.09 -21.70 0.09
N LYS A 230 7.14 -21.46 0.98
CA LYS A 230 6.39 -22.52 1.66
C LYS A 230 5.61 -23.39 0.68
N LEU A 231 4.96 -22.74 -0.29
CA LEU A 231 4.21 -23.40 -1.33
C LEU A 231 5.10 -24.24 -2.26
N TYR A 232 6.30 -23.75 -2.56
CA TYR A 232 7.26 -24.45 -3.37
C TYR A 232 7.75 -25.76 -2.71
N LEU A 233 7.98 -25.74 -1.40
CA LEU A 233 8.39 -26.94 -0.65
C LEU A 233 7.23 -27.95 -0.51
N ASN A 234 6.04 -27.46 -0.20
CA ASN A 234 4.86 -28.27 0.08
C ASN A 234 3.66 -27.76 -0.71
N PHE A 235 3.60 -28.15 -1.99
CA PHE A 235 2.54 -27.68 -2.88
C PHE A 235 1.16 -28.12 -2.41
N ASN A 236 0.25 -27.15 -2.25
CA ASN A 236 -1.17 -27.39 -2.08
C ASN A 236 -2.00 -26.25 -2.70
N TYR A 237 -3.23 -26.55 -3.07
CA TYR A 237 -4.12 -25.61 -3.79
C TYR A 237 -4.55 -24.42 -2.95
N LYS A 238 -4.81 -24.62 -1.66
CA LYS A 238 -5.25 -23.53 -0.77
C LYS A 238 -4.17 -22.49 -0.58
N ASP A 239 -2.91 -22.91 -0.51
CA ASP A 239 -1.79 -22.00 -0.38
C ASP A 239 -1.47 -21.29 -1.70
N LEU A 240 -1.67 -21.95 -2.86
CA LEU A 240 -1.60 -21.28 -4.15
C LEU A 240 -2.67 -20.18 -4.27
N SER A 241 -3.92 -20.51 -3.93
CA SER A 241 -5.03 -19.54 -3.93
C SER A 241 -4.80 -18.38 -2.95
N LYS A 242 -4.23 -18.66 -1.77
CA LYS A 242 -3.81 -17.63 -0.83
C LYS A 242 -2.74 -16.73 -1.44
N LEU A 243 -1.73 -17.29 -2.08
CA LEU A 243 -0.67 -16.52 -2.74
C LEU A 243 -1.25 -15.63 -3.84
N THR A 244 -2.18 -16.14 -4.66
CA THR A 244 -2.89 -15.36 -5.67
C THR A 244 -3.66 -14.19 -5.04
N LEU A 245 -4.39 -14.42 -3.94
CA LEU A 245 -5.07 -13.36 -3.19
C LEU A 245 -4.10 -12.28 -2.68
N LEU A 246 -2.95 -12.70 -2.14
CA LEU A 246 -1.94 -11.76 -1.65
C LEU A 246 -1.35 -10.92 -2.79
N CYS A 247 -1.04 -11.53 -3.95
CA CYS A 247 -0.57 -10.79 -5.12
C CYS A 247 -1.65 -9.84 -5.67
N SER A 248 -2.94 -10.26 -5.66
CA SER A 248 -4.05 -9.38 -6.01
C SER A 248 -4.12 -8.16 -5.09
N PHE A 249 -3.93 -8.35 -3.80
CA PHE A 249 -3.98 -7.24 -2.85
C PHE A 249 -2.76 -6.30 -3.00
N ALA A 250 -1.56 -6.82 -3.28
CA ALA A 250 -0.40 -6.00 -3.63
C ALA A 250 -0.69 -5.12 -4.88
N PHE A 251 -1.33 -5.69 -5.90
CA PHE A 251 -1.79 -4.97 -7.08
C PHE A 251 -2.82 -3.87 -6.75
N PHE A 252 -3.76 -4.13 -5.84
CA PHE A 252 -4.75 -3.10 -5.41
C PHE A 252 -4.13 -2.00 -4.56
N ILE A 253 -3.06 -2.30 -3.82
CA ILE A 253 -2.29 -1.26 -3.11
C ILE A 253 -1.58 -0.35 -4.11
N LYS A 254 -0.93 -0.92 -5.12
CA LYS A 254 -0.21 -0.20 -6.16
C LYS A 254 -0.29 -0.96 -7.49
N THR A 255 -0.87 -0.35 -8.50
CA THR A 255 -1.13 -1.00 -9.80
C THR A 255 0.11 -1.62 -10.43
N PHE A 256 1.30 -1.02 -10.26
CA PHE A 256 2.56 -1.55 -10.77
C PHE A 256 2.87 -2.97 -10.24
N PHE A 257 2.40 -3.34 -9.05
CA PHE A 257 2.61 -4.69 -8.50
C PHE A 257 1.77 -5.78 -9.19
N ILE A 258 1.07 -5.48 -10.28
CA ILE A 258 0.50 -6.50 -11.18
C ILE A 258 1.58 -7.49 -11.64
N ILE A 259 2.83 -7.05 -11.79
CA ILE A 259 3.96 -7.92 -12.14
C ILE A 259 4.25 -9.01 -11.10
N SER A 260 3.78 -8.85 -9.85
CA SER A 260 3.90 -9.89 -8.80
C SER A 260 3.15 -11.19 -9.14
N PHE A 261 2.18 -11.13 -10.05
CA PHE A 261 1.48 -12.33 -10.53
C PHE A 261 2.39 -13.31 -11.29
N LEU A 262 3.56 -12.89 -11.73
CA LEU A 262 4.58 -13.81 -12.26
C LEU A 262 4.95 -14.91 -11.26
N ILE A 263 4.85 -14.64 -9.95
CA ILE A 263 5.16 -15.62 -8.90
C ILE A 263 4.14 -16.76 -8.85
N PRO A 264 2.83 -16.53 -8.61
CA PRO A 264 1.83 -17.61 -8.60
C PRO A 264 1.71 -18.30 -9.96
N LEU A 265 1.88 -17.59 -11.08
CA LEU A 265 1.91 -18.18 -12.43
C LEU A 265 3.08 -19.16 -12.59
N TYR A 266 4.28 -18.75 -12.19
CA TYR A 266 5.44 -19.64 -12.23
C TYR A 266 5.21 -20.91 -11.40
N ILE A 267 4.74 -20.79 -10.16
CA ILE A 267 4.45 -21.94 -9.31
C ILE A 267 3.37 -22.83 -9.91
N PHE A 268 2.33 -22.23 -10.49
CA PHE A 268 1.26 -22.96 -11.18
C PHE A 268 1.84 -23.81 -12.33
N PHE A 269 2.62 -23.24 -13.23
CA PHE A 269 3.23 -23.96 -14.35
C PHE A 269 4.23 -25.01 -13.88
N LYS A 270 5.02 -24.72 -12.86
CA LYS A 270 5.95 -25.68 -12.30
C LYS A 270 5.27 -26.95 -11.75
N PHE A 271 4.12 -26.80 -11.14
CA PHE A 271 3.37 -27.88 -10.53
C PHE A 271 2.11 -28.27 -11.31
N TYR A 272 2.00 -27.88 -12.61
CA TYR A 272 0.78 -28.05 -13.40
C TYR A 272 0.29 -29.51 -13.43
N LYS A 273 1.20 -30.50 -13.47
CA LYS A 273 0.87 -31.95 -13.43
C LYS A 273 0.16 -32.37 -12.13
N LYS A 274 0.39 -31.64 -11.03
CA LYS A 274 -0.28 -31.84 -9.75
C LYS A 274 -1.59 -31.05 -9.68
N VAL A 275 -1.83 -30.12 -10.60
CA VAL A 275 -2.98 -29.23 -10.57
C VAL A 275 -4.19 -29.91 -11.21
N ARG A 276 -5.27 -30.09 -10.40
CA ARG A 276 -6.59 -30.50 -10.89
C ARG A 276 -7.44 -29.24 -11.07
N PHE A 277 -7.96 -28.99 -12.28
CA PHE A 277 -8.69 -27.77 -12.62
C PHE A 277 -9.86 -27.51 -11.66
N VAL A 278 -10.61 -28.54 -11.29
CA VAL A 278 -11.74 -28.46 -10.35
C VAL A 278 -11.34 -27.90 -8.98
N LYS A 279 -10.08 -28.12 -8.54
CA LYS A 279 -9.59 -27.60 -7.24
C LYS A 279 -9.15 -26.15 -7.29
N ILE A 280 -8.98 -25.57 -8.50
CA ILE A 280 -8.70 -24.15 -8.69
C ILE A 280 -9.97 -23.33 -8.40
N LEU A 281 -11.15 -23.87 -8.71
CA LEU A 281 -12.44 -23.25 -8.42
C LEU A 281 -12.78 -23.41 -6.92
N ASN A 282 -11.97 -22.79 -6.07
CA ASN A 282 -12.20 -22.75 -4.63
C ASN A 282 -12.64 -21.36 -4.17
N ARG A 283 -13.17 -21.28 -2.94
CA ARG A 283 -13.71 -20.02 -2.38
C ARG A 283 -12.72 -18.86 -2.38
N ILE A 284 -11.43 -19.14 -2.19
CA ILE A 284 -10.39 -18.10 -2.13
C ILE A 284 -10.18 -17.49 -3.51
N ASN A 285 -10.06 -18.33 -4.56
CA ASN A 285 -9.92 -17.85 -5.92
C ASN A 285 -11.18 -17.15 -6.42
N PHE A 286 -12.36 -17.65 -6.04
CA PHE A 286 -13.62 -16.99 -6.35
C PHE A 286 -13.70 -15.60 -5.71
N PHE A 287 -13.36 -15.49 -4.44
CA PHE A 287 -13.26 -14.20 -3.75
C PHE A 287 -12.23 -13.26 -4.43
N SER A 288 -11.04 -13.78 -4.75
CA SER A 288 -10.00 -12.99 -5.42
C SER A 288 -10.45 -12.50 -6.79
N LEU A 289 -11.15 -13.36 -7.57
CA LEU A 289 -11.69 -13.00 -8.88
C LEU A 289 -12.74 -11.90 -8.77
N ILE A 290 -13.71 -12.05 -7.86
CA ILE A 290 -14.73 -11.02 -7.63
C ILE A 290 -14.06 -9.70 -7.22
N PHE A 291 -13.07 -9.73 -6.33
CA PHE A 291 -12.38 -8.53 -5.89
C PHE A 291 -11.66 -7.85 -7.07
N ILE A 292 -10.99 -8.62 -7.93
CA ILE A 292 -10.34 -8.08 -9.15
C ILE A 292 -11.39 -7.46 -10.07
N LEU A 293 -12.50 -8.16 -10.34
CA LEU A 293 -13.54 -7.66 -11.24
C LEU A 293 -14.17 -6.34 -10.74
N ILE A 294 -14.49 -6.27 -9.44
CA ILE A 294 -15.04 -5.04 -8.84
C ILE A 294 -13.99 -3.91 -8.86
N TRP A 295 -12.72 -4.22 -8.62
CA TRP A 295 -11.65 -3.23 -8.73
C TRP A 295 -11.49 -2.68 -10.15
N LEU A 296 -11.52 -3.55 -11.16
CA LEU A 296 -11.46 -3.14 -12.56
C LEU A 296 -12.70 -2.34 -12.98
N LEU A 297 -13.90 -2.74 -12.52
CA LEU A 297 -15.14 -2.00 -12.74
C LEU A 297 -15.05 -0.59 -12.12
N LYS A 298 -14.54 -0.48 -10.89
CA LYS A 298 -14.30 0.82 -10.24
C LYS A 298 -13.34 1.69 -11.06
N ASN A 299 -12.24 1.12 -11.54
CA ASN A 299 -11.31 1.88 -12.39
C ASN A 299 -11.97 2.35 -13.68
N PHE A 300 -12.74 1.46 -14.33
CA PHE A 300 -13.49 1.79 -15.53
C PHE A 300 -14.46 2.97 -15.30
N LEU A 301 -15.23 2.93 -14.21
CA LEU A 301 -16.15 4.02 -13.88
C LEU A 301 -15.42 5.32 -13.51
N ASN A 302 -14.26 5.24 -12.88
CA ASN A 302 -13.48 6.42 -12.52
C ASN A 302 -12.80 7.10 -13.72
N SER A 303 -12.35 6.32 -14.74
CA SER A 303 -11.43 6.83 -15.76
C SER A 303 -11.68 6.30 -17.17
N SER A 304 -12.73 5.50 -17.39
CA SER A 304 -12.97 4.69 -18.60
C SER A 304 -11.86 3.68 -18.93
N CYS A 305 -10.89 3.47 -18.04
CA CYS A 305 -9.80 2.51 -18.23
C CYS A 305 -9.86 1.41 -17.17
N LEU A 306 -9.58 0.16 -17.56
CA LEU A 306 -9.44 -0.93 -16.58
C LEU A 306 -8.16 -0.78 -15.76
N LEU A 307 -7.07 -0.34 -16.39
CA LEU A 307 -5.75 -0.10 -15.76
C LEU A 307 -5.23 1.29 -16.15
N PHE A 308 -5.74 2.32 -15.50
CA PHE A 308 -5.35 3.71 -15.77
C PHE A 308 -3.86 3.96 -15.41
N PRO A 309 -3.07 4.65 -16.27
CA PRO A 309 -3.38 5.24 -17.56
C PRO A 309 -2.87 4.41 -18.78
N LEU A 310 -3.06 3.09 -18.77
CA LEU A 310 -2.63 2.23 -19.87
C LEU A 310 -3.62 2.30 -21.04
N GLU A 311 -3.24 2.96 -22.13
CA GLU A 311 -4.05 3.26 -23.30
C GLU A 311 -4.86 2.06 -23.82
N PHE A 312 -4.20 0.91 -24.01
CA PHE A 312 -4.85 -0.30 -24.56
C PHE A 312 -5.93 -0.91 -23.64
N THR A 313 -6.10 -0.39 -22.42
CA THR A 313 -7.15 -0.80 -21.47
C THR A 313 -8.28 0.21 -21.37
N CYS A 314 -8.23 1.30 -22.16
CA CYS A 314 -9.16 2.42 -22.06
C CYS A 314 -10.22 2.38 -23.17
N PHE A 315 -11.41 2.86 -22.85
CA PHE A 315 -12.57 2.92 -23.73
C PHE A 315 -12.98 4.38 -23.91
N TYR A 316 -12.97 4.88 -25.14
CA TYR A 316 -13.12 6.31 -25.46
C TYR A 316 -14.55 6.73 -25.82
N ASN A 317 -15.50 5.81 -25.88
CA ASN A 317 -16.87 6.05 -26.36
C ASN A 317 -17.85 6.43 -25.25
N TYR A 318 -17.36 6.83 -24.08
CA TYR A 318 -18.19 7.20 -22.93
C TYR A 318 -18.05 8.69 -22.62
N ASP A 319 -19.11 9.34 -22.15
CA ASP A 319 -19.14 10.77 -21.83
C ASP A 319 -18.12 11.17 -20.76
N TRP A 320 -17.74 10.24 -19.87
CA TRP A 320 -16.75 10.46 -18.83
C TRP A 320 -15.31 10.08 -19.25
N SER A 321 -15.10 9.61 -20.47
CA SER A 321 -13.77 9.20 -20.90
C SER A 321 -12.86 10.39 -21.17
N LEU A 322 -11.59 10.26 -20.77
CA LEU A 322 -10.54 11.14 -21.24
C LEU A 322 -10.22 10.82 -22.71
N THR A 323 -9.75 11.82 -23.45
CA THR A 323 -9.30 11.60 -24.82
C THR A 323 -8.04 10.72 -24.85
N ASN A 324 -7.81 10.04 -25.98
CA ASN A 324 -6.61 9.23 -26.17
C ASN A 324 -5.33 10.05 -25.96
N ILE A 325 -5.29 11.26 -26.50
CA ILE A 325 -4.15 12.18 -26.35
C ILE A 325 -3.89 12.49 -24.86
N ALA A 326 -4.95 12.74 -24.07
CA ALA A 326 -4.82 13.01 -22.65
C ALA A 326 -4.30 11.79 -21.87
N ILE A 327 -4.78 10.59 -22.19
CA ILE A 327 -4.33 9.34 -21.55
C ILE A 327 -2.85 9.10 -21.82
N ASN A 328 -2.40 9.25 -23.07
CA ASN A 328 -1.00 9.07 -23.45
C ASN A 328 -0.11 10.10 -22.74
N HIS A 329 -0.52 11.35 -22.73
CA HIS A 329 0.21 12.39 -22.03
C HIS A 329 0.31 12.12 -20.52
N ILE A 330 -0.77 11.64 -19.85
CA ILE A 330 -0.74 11.23 -18.44
C ILE A 330 0.21 10.05 -18.22
N SER A 331 0.23 9.08 -19.13
CA SER A 331 1.15 7.95 -19.10
C SER A 331 2.60 8.43 -19.16
N ASP A 332 2.92 9.28 -20.13
CA ASP A 332 4.25 9.82 -20.36
C ASP A 332 4.73 10.67 -19.17
N ILE A 333 3.89 11.58 -18.65
CA ILE A 333 4.18 12.33 -17.43
C ILE A 333 4.50 11.39 -16.27
N SER A 334 3.68 10.36 -16.07
CA SER A 334 3.83 9.44 -14.94
C SER A 334 5.14 8.67 -15.02
N GLU A 335 5.53 8.24 -16.21
CA GLU A 335 6.80 7.55 -16.47
C GLU A 335 7.98 8.54 -16.38
N ALA A 336 7.89 9.73 -16.97
CA ALA A 336 8.93 10.76 -16.93
C ALA A 336 9.25 11.20 -15.50
N TRP A 337 8.24 11.41 -14.66
CA TRP A 337 8.42 11.73 -13.25
C TRP A 337 9.10 10.59 -12.47
N ALA A 338 8.78 9.35 -12.79
CA ALA A 338 9.46 8.19 -12.18
C ALA A 338 10.91 8.05 -12.65
N LYS A 339 11.26 8.64 -13.77
CA LYS A 339 12.60 8.72 -14.36
C LYS A 339 13.33 10.03 -14.02
N ASP A 340 12.80 10.82 -13.06
CA ASP A 340 13.40 12.05 -12.53
C ASP A 340 13.38 13.27 -13.47
N PHE A 341 12.39 13.36 -14.35
CA PHE A 341 12.18 14.49 -15.26
C PHE A 341 12.25 15.87 -14.59
N PRO A 342 11.69 16.11 -13.35
CA PRO A 342 11.74 17.44 -12.73
C PRO A 342 13.15 18.01 -12.50
N ASN A 343 14.16 17.13 -12.45
CA ASN A 343 15.55 17.51 -12.28
C ASN A 343 16.33 17.55 -13.61
N HIS A 344 15.65 17.33 -14.74
CA HIS A 344 16.25 17.44 -16.06
C HIS A 344 16.47 18.91 -16.44
N LYS A 345 17.63 19.23 -17.02
CA LYS A 345 18.03 20.60 -17.31
C LYS A 345 17.55 21.12 -18.67
N GLN A 346 17.25 20.23 -19.61
CA GLN A 346 16.85 20.60 -20.96
C GLN A 346 15.33 20.70 -21.07
N ASN A 347 14.85 21.63 -21.88
CA ASN A 347 13.43 21.78 -22.14
C ASN A 347 13.02 20.84 -23.30
N ILE A 348 12.73 19.59 -22.99
CA ILE A 348 12.27 18.56 -23.92
C ILE A 348 10.88 18.06 -23.53
N GLU A 349 10.16 17.46 -24.47
CA GLU A 349 8.86 16.84 -24.18
C GLU A 349 9.01 15.56 -23.35
N PHE A 350 7.94 15.18 -22.65
CA PHE A 350 7.95 13.96 -21.81
C PHE A 350 8.19 12.70 -22.63
N SER A 351 7.56 12.60 -23.81
CA SER A 351 7.73 11.49 -24.75
C SER A 351 9.19 11.31 -25.19
N ASP A 352 9.86 12.42 -25.53
CA ASP A 352 11.26 12.39 -25.95
C ASP A 352 12.19 12.02 -24.80
N TYR A 353 11.89 12.54 -23.60
CA TYR A 353 12.66 12.22 -22.41
C TYR A 353 12.62 10.74 -22.05
N ILE A 354 11.44 10.11 -22.10
CA ILE A 354 11.27 8.69 -21.77
C ILE A 354 11.76 7.75 -22.88
N SER A 355 11.92 8.25 -24.10
CA SER A 355 12.36 7.45 -25.24
C SER A 355 13.81 6.96 -25.07
N GLY A 356 14.06 5.71 -25.44
CA GLY A 356 15.38 5.11 -25.29
C GLY A 356 15.90 5.20 -23.86
N PHE A 357 17.09 5.75 -23.67
CA PHE A 357 17.74 5.97 -22.36
C PHE A 357 18.08 7.45 -22.12
N ASN A 358 17.37 8.41 -22.73
CA ASN A 358 17.63 9.85 -22.59
C ASN A 358 17.54 10.31 -21.11
N TRP A 359 16.76 9.61 -20.30
CA TRP A 359 16.57 9.86 -18.87
C TRP A 359 17.71 9.33 -17.99
N LEU A 360 18.57 8.43 -18.51
CA LEU A 360 19.49 7.65 -17.68
C LEU A 360 20.53 8.51 -16.95
N GLU A 361 21.08 9.53 -17.62
CA GLU A 361 22.06 10.43 -17.02
C GLU A 361 21.46 11.20 -15.82
N THR A 362 20.29 11.81 -16.01
CA THR A 362 19.58 12.55 -14.95
C THR A 362 19.28 11.62 -13.77
N TRP A 363 18.79 10.42 -14.06
CA TRP A 363 18.46 9.44 -13.04
C TRP A 363 19.70 8.94 -12.27
N LEU A 364 20.80 8.65 -12.95
CA LEU A 364 22.06 8.22 -12.31
C LEU A 364 22.58 9.30 -11.35
N ASN A 365 22.59 10.55 -11.77
CA ASN A 365 23.09 11.65 -10.95
C ASN A 365 22.31 11.82 -9.63
N ASN A 366 21.01 11.56 -9.64
CA ASN A 366 20.13 11.83 -8.49
C ASN A 366 19.78 10.58 -7.67
N HIS A 367 19.59 9.43 -8.33
CA HIS A 367 19.06 8.22 -7.67
C HIS A 367 20.13 7.17 -7.35
N PHE A 368 21.22 7.09 -8.13
CA PHE A 368 22.23 6.04 -7.95
C PHE A 368 22.81 6.03 -6.54
N LYS A 369 23.20 7.20 -6.03
CA LYS A 369 23.76 7.33 -4.67
C LYS A 369 22.78 6.84 -3.59
N ILE A 370 21.49 7.14 -3.76
CA ILE A 370 20.43 6.73 -2.82
C ILE A 370 20.27 5.21 -2.86
N ILE A 371 20.24 4.63 -4.05
CA ILE A 371 20.13 3.16 -4.22
C ILE A 371 21.36 2.47 -3.63
N CYS A 372 22.57 2.92 -3.93
CA CYS A 372 23.79 2.37 -3.36
C CYS A 372 23.80 2.41 -1.83
N LYS A 373 23.38 3.54 -1.23
CA LYS A 373 23.26 3.65 0.23
C LYS A 373 22.30 2.59 0.81
N ASN A 374 21.13 2.39 0.19
CA ASN A 374 20.16 1.40 0.67
C ASN A 374 20.66 -0.03 0.48
N ILE A 375 21.36 -0.31 -0.62
CA ILE A 375 22.00 -1.61 -0.85
C ILE A 375 23.10 -1.87 0.19
N LEU A 376 23.91 -0.87 0.54
CA LEU A 376 24.93 -1.02 1.59
C LEU A 376 24.31 -1.32 2.96
N VAL A 377 23.19 -0.65 3.30
CA VAL A 377 22.42 -0.98 4.53
C VAL A 377 21.93 -2.43 4.47
N LEU A 378 21.40 -2.86 3.34
CA LEU A 378 20.96 -4.25 3.15
C LEU A 378 22.11 -5.25 3.31
N PHE A 379 23.28 -4.99 2.72
CA PHE A 379 24.45 -5.83 2.90
C PHE A 379 24.91 -5.89 4.36
N ALA A 380 24.89 -4.77 5.08
CA ALA A 380 25.19 -4.76 6.51
C ALA A 380 24.21 -5.68 7.28
N ILE A 381 22.89 -5.58 7.01
CA ILE A 381 21.88 -6.46 7.59
C ILE A 381 22.14 -7.94 7.25
N ILE A 382 22.48 -8.24 5.99
CA ILE A 382 22.78 -9.60 5.53
C ILE A 382 24.04 -10.14 6.24
N ILE A 383 25.09 -9.36 6.38
CA ILE A 383 26.30 -9.75 7.10
C ILE A 383 25.96 -10.02 8.57
N LEU A 384 25.23 -9.12 9.22
CA LEU A 384 24.78 -9.30 10.60
C LEU A 384 23.90 -10.55 10.75
N SER A 385 23.05 -10.84 9.78
CA SER A 385 22.16 -12.02 9.80
C SER A 385 22.93 -13.34 9.82
N ASN A 386 24.19 -13.37 9.33
CA ASN A 386 25.05 -14.56 9.38
C ASN A 386 25.40 -15.01 10.79
N PHE A 387 25.28 -14.11 11.77
CA PHE A 387 25.48 -14.44 13.17
C PHE A 387 24.30 -15.15 13.83
N PHE A 388 23.15 -15.31 13.13
CA PHE A 388 21.91 -15.79 13.76
C PHE A 388 21.71 -17.30 13.75
N ASP A 389 21.89 -17.97 12.63
CA ASP A 389 21.65 -19.42 12.53
C ASP A 389 22.59 -20.09 11.51
N LYS A 390 22.99 -21.31 11.82
CA LYS A 390 23.61 -22.18 10.81
C LYS A 390 22.56 -22.60 9.82
N ILE A 391 22.60 -22.04 8.62
CA ILE A 391 21.68 -22.43 7.56
C ILE A 391 22.28 -23.61 6.83
N LYS A 392 21.67 -24.79 7.00
CA LYS A 392 21.89 -25.91 6.09
C LYS A 392 20.84 -25.82 5.00
N ILE A 393 21.29 -25.54 3.77
CA ILE A 393 20.39 -25.40 2.62
C ILE A 393 20.26 -26.76 1.94
N SER A 394 19.03 -27.31 1.87
CA SER A 394 18.75 -28.55 1.16
C SER A 394 18.80 -28.35 -0.36
N VAL A 395 18.88 -29.45 -1.12
CA VAL A 395 18.88 -29.41 -2.60
C VAL A 395 17.62 -28.71 -3.13
N MET A 396 16.46 -28.96 -2.52
CA MET A 396 15.21 -28.35 -2.93
C MET A 396 15.17 -26.83 -2.66
N GLN A 397 15.76 -26.40 -1.54
CA GLN A 397 15.91 -24.98 -1.21
C GLN A 397 16.87 -24.26 -2.17
N LYS A 398 17.98 -24.92 -2.54
CA LYS A 398 18.91 -24.40 -3.56
C LYS A 398 18.20 -24.17 -4.88
N LYS A 399 17.40 -25.14 -5.31
CA LYS A 399 16.61 -25.05 -6.54
C LYS A 399 15.60 -23.89 -6.48
N PHE A 400 14.91 -23.73 -5.35
CA PHE A 400 14.02 -22.58 -5.14
C PHE A 400 14.78 -21.26 -5.25
N ILE A 401 15.92 -21.11 -4.55
CA ILE A 401 16.71 -19.89 -4.56
C ILE A 401 17.15 -19.53 -5.98
N SER A 402 17.68 -20.49 -6.76
CA SER A 402 18.14 -20.24 -8.12
C SER A 402 17.01 -19.83 -9.08
N GLU A 403 15.87 -20.51 -9.02
CA GLU A 403 14.72 -20.22 -9.89
C GLU A 403 14.07 -18.87 -9.54
N PHE A 404 13.90 -18.61 -8.24
CA PHE A 404 13.34 -17.32 -7.80
C PHE A 404 14.27 -16.15 -8.03
N LEU A 405 15.59 -16.36 -7.98
CA LEU A 405 16.56 -15.32 -8.34
C LEU A 405 16.33 -14.82 -9.78
N ILE A 406 16.06 -15.73 -10.71
CA ILE A 406 15.76 -15.38 -12.11
C ILE A 406 14.46 -14.58 -12.19
N ILE A 407 13.39 -15.04 -11.52
CA ILE A 407 12.09 -14.34 -11.54
C ILE A 407 12.24 -12.94 -10.96
N ILE A 408 12.89 -12.81 -9.80
CA ILE A 408 13.08 -11.52 -9.14
C ILE A 408 13.97 -10.61 -9.99
N PHE A 409 14.98 -11.15 -10.68
CA PHE A 409 15.79 -10.39 -11.63
C PHE A 409 14.95 -9.80 -12.77
N ILE A 410 14.04 -10.59 -13.34
CA ILE A 410 13.10 -10.11 -14.36
C ILE A 410 12.23 -8.97 -13.79
N LEU A 411 11.74 -9.10 -12.54
CA LEU A 411 10.96 -8.04 -11.88
C LEU A 411 11.81 -6.77 -11.66
N CYS A 412 13.09 -6.91 -11.33
CA CYS A 412 14.01 -5.77 -11.22
C CYS A 412 14.23 -5.07 -12.58
N ILE A 413 14.34 -5.82 -13.67
CA ILE A 413 14.45 -5.24 -15.03
C ILE A 413 13.18 -4.47 -15.38
N LEU A 414 11.99 -5.06 -15.18
CA LEU A 414 10.72 -4.40 -15.46
C LEU A 414 10.55 -3.12 -14.65
N TRP A 415 10.93 -3.14 -13.37
CA TRP A 415 10.97 -1.96 -12.53
C TRP A 415 11.90 -0.88 -13.08
N PHE A 416 13.15 -1.26 -13.41
CA PHE A 416 14.16 -0.31 -13.88
C PHE A 416 13.75 0.37 -15.19
N LEU A 417 13.20 -0.38 -16.12
CA LEU A 417 12.80 0.15 -17.43
C LEU A 417 11.60 1.10 -17.37
N LYS A 418 10.63 0.83 -16.46
CA LYS A 418 9.37 1.59 -16.43
C LYS A 418 9.32 2.65 -15.32
N PHE A 419 9.66 2.29 -14.09
CA PHE A 419 9.49 3.18 -12.94
C PHE A 419 10.67 3.07 -11.98
N PRO A 420 11.90 3.52 -12.36
CA PRO A 420 13.14 3.27 -11.63
C PRO A 420 13.30 4.08 -10.34
N LEU A 421 12.21 4.52 -9.71
CA LEU A 421 12.24 5.07 -8.36
C LEU A 421 12.46 3.96 -7.34
N LEU A 422 13.41 4.16 -6.39
CA LEU A 422 13.72 3.18 -5.36
C LEU A 422 12.45 2.68 -4.66
N ARG A 423 11.56 3.59 -4.26
CA ARG A 423 10.31 3.27 -3.54
C ARG A 423 9.39 2.27 -4.27
N PHE A 424 9.47 2.19 -5.62
CA PHE A 424 8.67 1.24 -6.40
C PHE A 424 9.35 -0.12 -6.56
N GLY A 425 10.69 -0.17 -6.50
CA GLY A 425 11.48 -1.38 -6.68
C GLY A 425 12.10 -1.94 -5.41
N GLU A 426 11.89 -1.30 -4.27
CA GLU A 426 12.58 -1.62 -3.02
C GLU A 426 12.34 -3.08 -2.60
N GLY A 427 11.10 -3.57 -2.70
CA GLY A 427 10.79 -4.97 -2.43
C GLY A 427 11.50 -5.95 -3.36
N PHE A 428 11.63 -5.61 -4.65
CA PHE A 428 12.33 -6.42 -5.64
C PHE A 428 13.83 -6.44 -5.37
N LEU A 429 14.45 -5.29 -5.13
CA LEU A 429 15.88 -5.17 -4.83
C LEU A 429 16.27 -5.91 -3.54
N VAL A 430 15.49 -5.73 -2.47
CA VAL A 430 15.71 -6.43 -1.20
C VAL A 430 15.64 -7.94 -1.40
N SER A 431 14.65 -8.42 -2.14
CA SER A 431 14.54 -9.84 -2.46
C SER A 431 15.70 -10.32 -3.31
N PHE A 432 16.05 -9.57 -4.37
CA PHE A 432 17.13 -9.93 -5.29
C PHE A 432 18.46 -10.11 -4.56
N PHE A 433 18.91 -9.11 -3.81
CA PHE A 433 20.19 -9.18 -3.10
C PHE A 433 20.18 -10.22 -1.97
N THR A 434 19.04 -10.42 -1.30
CA THR A 434 18.91 -11.50 -0.30
C THR A 434 19.09 -12.86 -0.94
N PHE A 435 18.43 -13.11 -2.09
CA PHE A 435 18.53 -14.39 -2.80
C PHE A 435 19.89 -14.58 -3.48
N LEU A 436 20.47 -13.53 -4.05
CA LEU A 436 21.81 -13.54 -4.62
C LEU A 436 22.84 -13.95 -3.56
N PHE A 437 22.78 -13.34 -2.39
CA PHE A 437 23.66 -13.69 -1.27
C PHE A 437 23.48 -15.13 -0.81
N LEU A 438 22.25 -15.60 -0.67
CA LEU A 438 21.94 -16.99 -0.33
C LEU A 438 22.48 -17.95 -1.39
N TYR A 439 22.37 -17.61 -2.67
CA TYR A 439 22.90 -18.40 -3.77
C TYR A 439 24.44 -18.51 -3.71
N LEU A 440 25.12 -17.40 -3.49
CA LEU A 440 26.58 -17.37 -3.36
C LEU A 440 27.07 -18.11 -2.10
N LYS A 441 26.34 -18.01 -0.99
CA LYS A 441 26.67 -18.69 0.28
C LYS A 441 26.51 -20.21 0.23
N ILE A 442 25.73 -20.74 -0.69
CA ILE A 442 25.53 -22.19 -0.87
C ILE A 442 26.85 -22.95 -1.01
N ASN A 443 27.90 -22.29 -1.55
CA ASN A 443 29.18 -22.90 -1.83
C ASN A 443 30.21 -22.78 -0.69
N ASN A 444 29.96 -21.96 0.35
CA ASN A 444 30.91 -21.64 1.41
C ASN A 444 30.28 -21.66 2.81
N ILE A 445 30.25 -22.82 3.47
CA ILE A 445 29.70 -22.95 4.83
C ILE A 445 30.80 -23.03 5.86
N ASN A 446 31.19 -21.93 6.47
CA ASN A 446 31.98 -21.90 7.69
C ASN A 446 31.08 -21.79 8.94
N LYS A 447 31.45 -22.59 9.95
CA LYS A 447 30.70 -22.84 11.17
C LYS A 447 30.88 -21.68 12.18
N ILE A 448 29.96 -20.75 12.28
CA ILE A 448 29.90 -19.81 13.41
C ILE A 448 28.58 -20.02 14.15
N ASN A 449 28.64 -20.23 15.45
CA ASN A 449 27.50 -20.59 16.30
C ASN A 449 27.17 -19.42 17.22
N PHE A 450 26.08 -18.68 16.94
CA PHE A 450 25.68 -17.52 17.76
C PHE A 450 24.18 -17.52 18.12
N LYS A 451 23.70 -18.67 18.58
CA LYS A 451 22.27 -18.88 18.93
C LYS A 451 21.71 -17.88 19.96
N ASN A 452 22.57 -17.25 20.77
CA ASN A 452 22.15 -16.39 21.88
C ASN A 452 21.94 -14.91 21.50
N TYR A 453 22.45 -14.45 20.35
CA TYR A 453 22.45 -13.01 20.00
C TYR A 453 21.18 -12.54 19.26
N LYS A 454 20.33 -13.45 18.80
CA LYS A 454 19.10 -13.12 18.06
C LYS A 454 18.21 -12.13 18.80
N ASN A 455 17.93 -12.40 20.08
CA ASN A 455 17.04 -11.54 20.87
C ASN A 455 17.68 -10.17 21.12
N ILE A 456 18.99 -10.11 21.31
CA ILE A 456 19.74 -8.86 21.48
C ILE A 456 19.62 -8.01 20.23
N PHE A 457 19.78 -8.59 19.03
CA PHE A 457 19.64 -7.84 17.77
C PHE A 457 18.22 -7.36 17.52
N ILE A 458 17.21 -8.20 17.77
CA ILE A 458 15.80 -7.76 17.63
C ILE A 458 15.51 -6.63 18.61
N SER A 459 15.97 -6.74 19.86
CA SER A 459 15.83 -5.68 20.86
C SER A 459 16.55 -4.40 20.42
N ALA A 460 17.75 -4.51 19.86
CA ALA A 460 18.50 -3.37 19.34
C ALA A 460 17.77 -2.70 18.16
N LEU A 461 17.20 -3.47 17.21
CA LEU A 461 16.38 -2.93 16.13
C LEU A 461 15.14 -2.19 16.64
N ILE A 462 14.42 -2.80 17.59
CA ILE A 462 13.26 -2.16 18.21
C ILE A 462 13.70 -0.87 18.91
N PHE A 463 14.80 -0.90 19.64
CA PHE A 463 15.36 0.28 20.31
C PHE A 463 15.71 1.39 19.31
N ILE A 464 16.36 1.06 18.20
CA ILE A 464 16.68 2.04 17.13
C ILE A 464 15.41 2.70 16.59
N VAL A 465 14.37 1.90 16.29
CA VAL A 465 13.09 2.43 15.77
C VAL A 465 12.40 3.31 16.80
N LEU A 466 12.36 2.88 18.06
CA LEU A 466 11.77 3.67 19.14
C LEU A 466 12.55 4.96 19.36
N SER A 467 13.89 4.91 19.41
CA SER A 467 14.74 6.08 19.58
C SER A 467 14.54 7.10 18.44
N LYS A 468 14.51 6.63 17.20
CA LYS A 468 14.22 7.47 16.02
C LYS A 468 12.88 8.19 16.16
N ASN A 469 11.83 7.48 16.58
CA ASN A 469 10.51 8.09 16.78
C ASN A 469 10.48 9.04 17.99
N MET A 470 11.19 8.73 19.07
CA MET A 470 11.29 9.62 20.24
C MET A 470 12.04 10.92 19.91
N ILE A 471 13.13 10.83 19.14
CA ILE A 471 13.86 12.02 18.65
C ILE A 471 12.92 12.87 17.79
N ARG A 472 12.20 12.28 16.83
CA ARG A 472 11.20 12.98 16.02
C ARG A 472 10.12 13.65 16.86
N ILE A 473 9.58 12.95 17.87
CA ILE A 473 8.57 13.51 18.78
C ILE A 473 9.16 14.68 19.56
N TYR A 474 10.40 14.57 20.03
CA TYR A 474 11.09 15.65 20.74
C TYR A 474 11.32 16.87 19.85
N GLU A 475 11.84 16.68 18.64
CA GLU A 475 12.07 17.75 17.67
C GLU A 475 10.77 18.47 17.28
N ASN A 476 9.69 17.70 17.08
CA ASN A 476 8.40 18.25 16.67
C ASN A 476 7.54 18.76 17.84
N TYR A 477 7.97 18.57 19.08
CA TYR A 477 7.21 18.98 20.27
C TYR A 477 6.94 20.49 20.34
N HIS A 478 7.88 21.29 19.83
CA HIS A 478 7.79 22.76 19.82
C HIS A 478 7.03 23.33 18.62
N LEU A 479 6.66 22.49 17.65
CA LEU A 479 5.89 22.95 16.49
C LEU A 479 4.51 23.45 16.96
N LYS A 480 4.17 24.68 16.54
CA LYS A 480 2.85 25.26 16.87
C LYS A 480 1.72 24.55 16.13
N TYR A 481 1.99 23.97 14.98
CA TYR A 481 1.00 23.36 14.08
C TYR A 481 1.52 22.05 13.52
N THR A 482 0.65 21.05 13.47
CA THR A 482 0.79 19.86 12.63
C THR A 482 -0.33 19.90 11.60
N ASP A 483 -0.06 19.47 10.39
CA ASP A 483 -1.09 19.41 9.36
C ASP A 483 -2.17 18.40 9.75
N TYR A 484 -3.42 18.77 9.50
CA TYR A 484 -4.52 17.82 9.65
C TYR A 484 -4.34 16.68 8.61
N PRO A 485 -4.54 15.42 8.95
CA PRO A 485 -5.14 14.88 10.17
C PRO A 485 -4.15 14.38 11.24
N TRP A 486 -2.87 14.78 11.20
CA TRP A 486 -1.90 14.32 12.20
C TRP A 486 -2.20 14.86 13.59
N PRO A 487 -2.08 14.00 14.63
CA PRO A 487 -2.48 14.39 15.96
C PRO A 487 -1.53 15.41 16.57
N LYS A 488 -2.12 16.47 17.11
CA LYS A 488 -1.46 17.52 17.87
C LYS A 488 -1.70 17.39 19.36
N LYS A 489 -0.77 17.93 20.18
CA LYS A 489 -0.88 17.93 21.63
C LYS A 489 -2.20 18.56 22.14
N ASN A 490 -2.70 19.60 21.53
CA ASN A 490 -3.72 20.49 22.11
C ASN A 490 -5.01 20.73 21.33
N SER A 491 -5.28 20.16 20.23
CA SER A 491 -6.62 20.09 19.62
C SER A 491 -6.65 19.78 18.13
N TYR A 492 -7.63 19.00 17.73
CA TYR A 492 -7.95 18.63 16.36
C TYR A 492 -8.69 19.71 15.55
N SER A 493 -9.23 20.73 16.21
CA SER A 493 -10.33 21.51 15.67
C SER A 493 -9.95 22.75 14.87
N LYS A 494 -8.69 23.16 14.81
CA LYS A 494 -8.32 24.46 14.20
C LYS A 494 -7.83 24.39 12.75
N LEU A 495 -7.52 23.22 12.21
CA LEU A 495 -6.90 23.11 10.87
C LEU A 495 -7.89 23.18 9.70
N ASN A 496 -9.17 22.86 9.92
CA ASN A 496 -10.20 23.05 8.91
C ASN A 496 -10.45 24.54 8.54
N LYS A 497 -9.87 25.48 9.29
CA LYS A 497 -10.02 26.92 9.04
C LYS A 497 -8.88 27.52 8.19
N LEU A 498 -7.79 26.77 7.93
CA LEU A 498 -6.62 27.36 7.27
C LEU A 498 -6.72 27.37 5.74
N ASN A 499 -7.49 26.47 5.13
CA ASN A 499 -7.72 26.49 3.69
C ASN A 499 -9.09 27.07 3.39
N GLU A 500 -9.09 28.26 2.80
CA GLU A 500 -10.28 28.78 2.17
C GLU A 500 -10.44 28.14 0.79
N TYR A 501 -11.67 27.77 0.45
CA TYR A 501 -11.99 27.09 -0.81
C TYR A 501 -12.93 27.96 -1.65
N ASN A 502 -12.63 28.05 -2.93
CA ASN A 502 -13.57 28.52 -3.93
C ASN A 502 -14.58 27.41 -4.21
N LYS A 503 -15.85 27.79 -4.35
CA LYS A 503 -16.90 26.88 -4.80
C LYS A 503 -17.04 27.05 -6.30
N ILE A 504 -16.81 25.99 -7.04
CA ILE A 504 -17.10 25.98 -8.47
C ILE A 504 -18.54 25.49 -8.62
N MET A 505 -19.36 26.35 -9.20
CA MET A 505 -20.81 26.15 -9.28
C MET A 505 -21.27 26.12 -10.75
N LYS A 506 -22.27 25.29 -11.03
CA LYS A 506 -23.01 25.28 -12.30
C LYS A 506 -24.49 25.16 -11.97
N ASN A 507 -25.34 25.99 -12.59
CA ASN A 507 -26.78 26.02 -12.37
C ASN A 507 -27.22 26.17 -10.90
N GLY A 508 -26.45 26.92 -10.08
CA GLY A 508 -26.78 27.15 -8.66
C GLY A 508 -26.29 26.06 -7.70
N GLU A 509 -25.68 24.98 -8.18
CA GLU A 509 -25.17 23.89 -7.32
C GLU A 509 -23.64 23.78 -7.36
N ILE A 510 -23.07 23.37 -6.22
CA ILE A 510 -21.63 23.19 -6.09
C ILE A 510 -21.25 21.89 -6.78
N ILE A 511 -20.29 21.99 -7.73
CA ILE A 511 -19.76 20.83 -8.44
C ILE A 511 -18.49 20.32 -7.73
N TYR A 512 -17.55 21.22 -7.46
CA TYR A 512 -16.33 20.88 -6.72
C TYR A 512 -15.76 22.12 -6.01
N TYR A 513 -14.75 21.88 -5.18
CA TYR A 513 -14.05 22.91 -4.44
C TYR A 513 -12.61 23.03 -4.94
N GLU A 514 -12.08 24.27 -4.98
CA GLU A 514 -10.69 24.55 -5.25
C GLU A 514 -10.07 25.29 -4.05
N PRO A 515 -8.80 25.02 -3.67
CA PRO A 515 -8.08 25.88 -2.74
C PRO A 515 -7.98 27.30 -3.30
N LYS A 516 -8.25 28.33 -2.47
CA LYS A 516 -8.15 29.74 -2.91
C LYS A 516 -6.73 30.15 -3.30
N ASN A 517 -5.73 29.66 -2.58
CA ASN A 517 -4.34 29.95 -2.87
C ASN A 517 -3.81 28.96 -3.90
N GLU A 518 -3.18 29.44 -4.95
CA GLU A 518 -2.66 28.65 -6.07
C GLU A 518 -1.71 27.51 -5.66
N ASN A 519 -0.94 27.69 -4.61
CA ASN A 519 0.01 26.71 -4.10
C ASN A 519 -0.56 25.82 -2.98
N SER A 520 -1.83 26.00 -2.64
CA SER A 520 -2.47 25.21 -1.58
C SER A 520 -2.99 23.86 -2.09
N LEU A 521 -2.88 22.84 -1.25
CA LEU A 521 -3.36 21.50 -1.52
C LEU A 521 -4.77 21.35 -0.96
N CYS A 522 -5.56 20.45 -1.53
CA CYS A 522 -6.91 20.12 -1.05
C CYS A 522 -6.92 19.56 0.37
N MET A 523 -5.91 18.81 0.76
CA MET A 523 -5.83 18.12 2.04
C MET A 523 -7.10 17.30 2.33
N TYR A 524 -7.48 17.12 3.59
CA TYR A 524 -8.77 16.56 3.99
C TYR A 524 -9.73 17.73 4.35
N GLY A 525 -10.15 18.49 3.34
CA GLY A 525 -10.94 19.71 3.53
C GLY A 525 -12.39 19.55 3.09
N LYS A 526 -12.73 20.05 1.92
CA LYS A 526 -14.05 19.91 1.28
C LYS A 526 -14.01 18.84 0.20
N ALA A 527 -15.13 18.19 -0.08
CA ALA A 527 -15.24 17.16 -1.12
C ALA A 527 -16.44 17.42 -2.05
N PRO A 528 -16.31 17.10 -3.35
CA PRO A 528 -15.05 16.76 -4.02
C PRO A 528 -14.15 17.99 -4.18
N CYS A 529 -12.84 17.83 -4.03
CA CYS A 529 -11.87 18.92 -4.18
C CYS A 529 -10.79 18.55 -5.19
N ALA A 530 -10.38 19.52 -5.98
CA ALA A 530 -9.24 19.40 -6.89
C ALA A 530 -8.35 20.64 -6.82
N ALA A 531 -7.06 20.44 -6.82
CA ALA A 531 -6.09 21.48 -7.10
C ALA A 531 -5.98 21.67 -8.64
N VAL A 532 -7.05 22.20 -9.24
CA VAL A 532 -7.19 22.27 -10.72
C VAL A 532 -6.08 23.06 -11.38
N GLN A 533 -5.52 24.03 -10.69
CA GLN A 533 -4.36 24.78 -11.21
C GLN A 533 -3.14 23.89 -11.42
N ILE A 534 -2.97 22.84 -10.60
CA ILE A 534 -1.94 21.83 -10.80
C ILE A 534 -2.25 21.02 -12.08
N ASN A 535 -3.50 20.68 -12.33
CA ASN A 535 -3.91 20.06 -13.58
C ASN A 535 -3.63 21.00 -14.77
N LYS A 536 -3.98 22.28 -14.68
CA LYS A 536 -3.70 23.27 -15.73
C LYS A 536 -2.20 23.45 -15.98
N TYR A 537 -1.36 23.32 -14.96
CA TYR A 537 0.10 23.34 -15.12
C TYR A 537 0.61 22.19 -16.00
N PHE A 538 0.09 20.98 -15.77
CA PHE A 538 0.48 19.81 -16.54
C PHE A 538 -0.22 19.72 -17.91
N PHE A 539 -1.42 20.26 -18.03
CA PHE A 539 -2.28 20.19 -19.21
C PHE A 539 -2.65 21.58 -19.70
N LYS A 540 -1.65 22.39 -20.06
CA LYS A 540 -1.83 23.79 -20.47
C LYS A 540 -2.86 24.00 -21.59
N ASN A 541 -3.04 23.00 -22.45
CA ASN A 541 -3.88 23.06 -23.64
C ASN A 541 -5.23 22.32 -23.46
N TYR A 542 -5.64 22.02 -22.23
CA TYR A 542 -6.86 21.29 -21.95
C TYR A 542 -7.79 22.09 -21.05
N ASP A 543 -9.05 22.17 -21.43
CA ASP A 543 -10.13 22.66 -20.57
C ASP A 543 -10.88 21.49 -19.96
N PHE A 544 -11.31 21.66 -18.71
CA PHE A 544 -12.12 20.68 -18.00
C PHE A 544 -13.58 21.08 -18.11
N VAL A 545 -14.39 20.24 -18.73
CA VAL A 545 -15.84 20.44 -18.80
C VAL A 545 -16.50 19.49 -17.80
N ILE A 546 -17.28 20.07 -16.90
CA ILE A 546 -18.02 19.33 -15.88
C ILE A 546 -19.50 19.38 -16.25
N ASN A 547 -20.09 18.24 -16.54
CA ASN A 547 -21.52 18.12 -16.83
C ASN A 547 -22.29 17.62 -15.61
N LYS A 548 -23.40 18.28 -15.29
CA LYS A 548 -24.12 18.06 -14.06
C LYS A 548 -25.46 17.33 -14.21
N ASP A 549 -25.95 17.16 -15.41
CA ASP A 549 -27.29 16.63 -15.64
C ASP A 549 -27.47 15.17 -15.21
N GLN A 550 -26.37 14.52 -14.85
CA GLN A 550 -26.37 13.21 -14.19
C GLN A 550 -25.31 13.23 -13.09
N ILE A 551 -25.71 13.14 -11.86
CA ILE A 551 -24.92 13.08 -10.63
C ILE A 551 -23.42 12.77 -10.84
N PHE A 552 -22.57 13.82 -10.87
CA PHE A 552 -21.10 13.73 -10.97
C PHE A 552 -20.55 12.99 -12.21
N ILE A 553 -21.12 13.19 -13.38
CA ILE A 553 -20.49 12.80 -14.65
C ILE A 553 -19.69 14.00 -15.15
N PHE A 554 -18.43 13.73 -15.48
CA PHE A 554 -17.51 14.71 -16.04
C PHE A 554 -17.39 14.48 -17.55
N ASP A 555 -17.54 15.55 -18.33
CA ASP A 555 -17.26 15.51 -19.75
C ASP A 555 -15.73 15.30 -19.97
N SER A 556 -15.40 14.83 -21.14
CA SER A 556 -14.00 14.61 -21.52
C SER A 556 -13.19 15.90 -21.55
N TYR A 557 -11.87 15.78 -21.45
CA TYR A 557 -10.94 16.86 -21.72
C TYR A 557 -11.01 17.29 -23.19
N TYR A 558 -11.14 18.58 -23.43
CA TYR A 558 -11.03 19.15 -24.77
C TYR A 558 -9.69 19.86 -24.92
N LEU A 559 -9.03 19.62 -26.03
CA LEU A 559 -7.86 20.37 -26.43
C LEU A 559 -8.35 21.76 -26.88
N THR A 560 -8.05 22.82 -26.12
CA THR A 560 -8.28 24.17 -26.60
C THR A 560 -7.06 24.60 -27.40
N ASN A 561 -7.23 24.74 -28.71
CA ASN A 561 -6.27 25.47 -29.53
C ASN A 561 -6.33 26.94 -29.09
N LYS A 562 -5.54 27.30 -28.10
CA LYS A 562 -5.26 28.71 -27.79
C LYS A 562 -3.93 29.08 -28.38
#